data_29c96be2e235d3a49f14fb76e0b3330c
#
_entry.id   29c96be2e235d3a49f14fb76e0b3330c
#
_cell.length_a   1.000
_cell.length_b   1.000
_cell.length_c   1.000
_cell.angle_alpha   90.00
_cell.angle_beta   90.00
_cell.angle_gamma   90.00
#
_symmetry.space_group_name_H-M   'P 1'
#
loop_
_entity.id
_entity.type
_entity.pdbx_description
1 polymer ?
#
loop_
_entity_poly.entity_id
_entity_poly.type
_entity_poly.pdbx_seq_one_letter_code
_entity_poly.pdbx_strand_id
1 'polypeptide(L)'
;MKEDWKPGTMIYPLPAVMVSCGSTPDEYNIITIAWTGTICTNPPMCYISVRPERHSYDIIKRNMEFVINLTTKDLARATDWCGVRSGKDYHKFEEMGLTPGKCSVVSAPLIEESPLCIECRVKEIVSLGSHDMFIADVVNVKADNKNLNTETGKLMLAEANPIVYLHGGYYELGEKIGKFGWSVEKKK
;
A
#
# COMPACT_ATOMS: atom_id res chain seq x y z
N MET A 1 8.87 -25.91 -22.69
CA MET A 1 8.89 -26.97 -21.66
C MET A 1 8.89 -26.27 -20.30
N LYS A 2 8.22 -26.80 -19.30
CA LYS A 2 8.30 -26.29 -17.90
C LYS A 2 9.19 -27.24 -17.11
N GLU A 3 9.95 -26.67 -16.20
CA GLU A 3 10.83 -27.39 -15.28
C GLU A 3 10.40 -27.15 -13.84
N ASP A 4 10.69 -28.09 -12.98
CA ASP A 4 10.40 -27.95 -11.54
C ASP A 4 11.30 -26.88 -10.93
N TRP A 5 10.71 -26.01 -10.11
CA TRP A 5 11.40 -24.96 -9.38
C TRP A 5 11.17 -25.13 -7.87
N LYS A 6 12.11 -24.68 -7.08
CA LYS A 6 11.95 -24.72 -5.61
C LYS A 6 10.76 -23.87 -5.16
N PRO A 7 10.00 -24.31 -4.15
CA PRO A 7 8.93 -23.50 -3.56
C PRO A 7 9.43 -22.12 -3.09
N GLY A 8 8.64 -21.09 -3.37
CA GLY A 8 8.97 -19.71 -3.00
C GLY A 8 7.80 -18.76 -3.20
N THR A 9 7.97 -17.50 -2.81
CA THR A 9 6.98 -16.44 -2.94
C THR A 9 7.02 -15.88 -4.36
N MET A 10 6.26 -16.47 -5.28
CA MET A 10 6.34 -16.23 -6.73
C MET A 10 5.11 -15.56 -7.33
N ILE A 11 4.23 -14.99 -6.52
CA ILE A 11 3.09 -14.22 -7.04
C ILE A 11 3.59 -12.82 -7.38
N TYR A 12 3.78 -12.55 -8.66
CA TYR A 12 4.26 -11.26 -9.17
C TYR A 12 3.47 -10.82 -10.41
N PRO A 13 3.42 -9.51 -10.74
CA PRO A 13 3.93 -8.39 -9.95
C PRO A 13 3.08 -8.13 -8.70
N LEU A 14 3.71 -7.52 -7.69
CA LEU A 14 3.05 -7.11 -6.46
C LEU A 14 2.88 -5.58 -6.41
N PRO A 15 1.89 -5.05 -5.70
CA PRO A 15 1.92 -3.64 -5.34
C PRO A 15 3.14 -3.38 -4.44
N ALA A 16 3.74 -2.21 -4.55
CA ALA A 16 4.66 -1.70 -3.55
C ALA A 16 3.99 -0.51 -2.90
N VAL A 17 3.61 -0.60 -1.63
CA VAL A 17 2.88 0.48 -0.95
C VAL A 17 3.67 1.00 0.24
N MET A 18 3.50 2.28 0.56
CA MET A 18 3.97 2.84 1.83
C MET A 18 2.84 2.75 2.86
N VAL A 19 3.08 2.02 3.93
CA VAL A 19 2.14 1.92 5.06
C VAL A 19 2.58 2.85 6.16
N SER A 20 1.75 3.84 6.47
CA SER A 20 1.99 4.77 7.57
C SER A 20 1.22 4.35 8.82
N CYS A 21 1.80 4.61 9.97
CA CYS A 21 1.29 4.25 11.30
C CYS A 21 1.76 5.24 12.36
N GLY A 22 1.24 5.11 13.57
CA GLY A 22 1.45 6.04 14.69
C GLY A 22 0.21 6.88 14.94
N SER A 23 -0.03 7.26 16.22
CA SER A 23 -1.19 8.06 16.61
C SER A 23 -0.83 9.51 16.94
N THR A 24 0.45 9.80 17.13
CA THR A 24 0.98 11.14 17.42
C THR A 24 2.17 11.43 16.51
N PRO A 25 2.50 12.69 16.23
CA PRO A 25 3.64 13.06 15.39
C PRO A 25 4.96 12.39 15.78
N ASP A 26 5.23 12.22 17.05
CA ASP A 26 6.47 11.59 17.56
C ASP A 26 6.52 10.08 17.26
N GLU A 27 5.36 9.45 16.99
CA GLU A 27 5.26 8.03 16.65
C GLU A 27 5.09 7.79 15.15
N TYR A 28 4.90 8.82 14.35
CA TYR A 28 4.65 8.65 12.92
C TYR A 28 5.79 7.92 12.23
N ASN A 29 5.44 6.83 11.59
CA ASN A 29 6.40 6.01 10.88
C ASN A 29 5.83 5.49 9.55
N ILE A 30 6.73 5.10 8.65
CA ILE A 30 6.40 4.53 7.35
C ILE A 30 7.16 3.21 7.18
N ILE A 31 6.49 2.21 6.63
CA ILE A 31 7.12 0.97 6.17
C ILE A 31 6.64 0.64 4.76
N THR A 32 7.56 0.22 3.90
CA THR A 32 7.20 -0.27 2.57
C THR A 32 6.83 -1.74 2.62
N ILE A 33 5.69 -2.07 2.05
CA ILE A 33 5.13 -3.42 2.05
C ILE A 33 4.74 -3.80 0.62
N ALA A 34 5.15 -5.01 0.22
CA ALA A 34 4.73 -5.65 -1.02
C ALA A 34 3.77 -6.83 -0.74
N TRP A 35 3.78 -7.39 0.47
CA TRP A 35 2.84 -8.44 0.88
C TRP A 35 1.54 -7.83 1.37
N THR A 36 0.70 -7.38 0.42
CA THR A 36 -0.58 -6.72 0.67
C THR A 36 -1.56 -6.97 -0.48
N GLY A 37 -2.84 -6.86 -0.21
CA GLY A 37 -3.88 -7.02 -1.21
C GLY A 37 -5.29 -6.87 -0.65
N THR A 38 -6.26 -6.81 -1.58
CA THR A 38 -7.69 -6.85 -1.26
C THR A 38 -8.13 -8.30 -1.02
N ILE A 39 -8.93 -8.56 0.02
CA ILE A 39 -9.41 -9.89 0.37
C ILE A 39 -10.92 -10.04 0.39
N CYS A 40 -11.67 -8.95 0.55
CA CYS A 40 -13.13 -8.97 0.53
C CYS A 40 -13.67 -7.67 -0.06
N THR A 41 -14.81 -7.77 -0.76
CA THR A 41 -15.48 -6.61 -1.36
C THR A 41 -16.60 -6.08 -0.49
N ASN A 42 -17.30 -6.96 0.21
CA ASN A 42 -18.41 -6.58 1.09
C ASN A 42 -18.41 -7.45 2.36
N PRO A 43 -17.96 -6.90 3.50
CA PRO A 43 -17.39 -5.56 3.67
C PRO A 43 -16.04 -5.40 2.93
N PRO A 44 -15.61 -4.16 2.60
CA PRO A 44 -14.33 -3.95 1.95
C PRO A 44 -13.20 -4.22 2.94
N MET A 45 -12.29 -5.15 2.59
CA MET A 45 -11.19 -5.57 3.46
C MET A 45 -9.90 -5.75 2.67
N CYS A 46 -8.80 -5.51 3.36
CA CYS A 46 -7.45 -5.72 2.86
C CYS A 46 -6.56 -6.38 3.93
N TYR A 47 -5.33 -6.68 3.55
CA TYR A 47 -4.31 -7.14 4.50
C TYR A 47 -2.97 -6.50 4.20
N ILE A 48 -2.13 -6.50 5.23
CA ILE A 48 -0.69 -6.31 5.14
C ILE A 48 0.01 -7.42 5.93
N SER A 49 1.14 -7.94 5.44
CA SER A 49 1.97 -8.88 6.20
C SER A 49 3.25 -8.19 6.63
N VAL A 50 3.51 -8.19 7.93
CA VAL A 50 4.63 -7.47 8.55
C VAL A 50 5.44 -8.45 9.39
N ARG A 51 6.78 -8.36 9.32
CA ARG A 51 7.65 -9.13 10.19
C ARG A 51 7.67 -8.52 11.60
N PRO A 52 7.61 -9.34 12.67
CA PRO A 52 7.60 -8.84 14.05
C PRO A 52 8.80 -7.97 14.43
N GLU A 53 9.96 -8.16 13.82
CA GLU A 53 11.16 -7.35 14.07
C GLU A 53 11.13 -5.94 13.48
N ARG A 54 10.15 -5.62 12.62
CA ARG A 54 10.01 -4.28 12.03
C ARG A 54 9.45 -3.29 13.04
N HIS A 55 10.04 -2.10 13.10
CA HIS A 55 9.61 -1.04 14.02
C HIS A 55 8.12 -0.70 13.93
N SER A 56 7.54 -0.68 12.72
CA SER A 56 6.11 -0.43 12.53
C SER A 56 5.20 -1.52 13.10
N TYR A 57 5.72 -2.76 13.31
CA TYR A 57 4.91 -3.88 13.77
C TYR A 57 4.24 -3.59 15.12
N ASP A 58 5.03 -3.20 16.12
CA ASP A 58 4.51 -2.92 17.48
C ASP A 58 3.58 -1.70 17.48
N ILE A 59 3.86 -0.69 16.65
CA ILE A 59 3.02 0.50 16.51
C ILE A 59 1.65 0.10 15.97
N ILE A 60 1.60 -0.65 14.86
CA ILE A 60 0.34 -1.10 14.24
C ILE A 60 -0.42 -2.03 15.18
N LYS A 61 0.28 -2.97 15.81
CA LYS A 61 -0.32 -3.92 16.75
C LYS A 61 -0.95 -3.26 17.97
N ARG A 62 -0.31 -2.20 18.48
CA ARG A 62 -0.83 -1.43 19.62
C ARG A 62 -2.01 -0.55 19.23
N ASN A 63 -1.90 0.15 18.11
CA ASN A 63 -2.91 1.14 17.70
C ASN A 63 -4.07 0.51 16.93
N MET A 64 -3.89 -0.69 16.37
CA MET A 64 -4.87 -1.41 15.54
C MET A 64 -5.34 -0.59 14.33
N GLU A 65 -4.52 0.33 13.84
CA GLU A 65 -4.80 1.24 12.74
C GLU A 65 -3.54 1.44 11.88
N PHE A 66 -3.76 1.61 10.58
CA PHE A 66 -2.72 2.01 9.62
C PHE A 66 -3.35 2.62 8.37
N VAL A 67 -2.52 3.25 7.54
CA VAL A 67 -2.94 3.76 6.23
C VAL A 67 -2.08 3.14 5.15
N ILE A 68 -2.71 2.59 4.11
CA ILE A 68 -2.02 2.17 2.89
C ILE A 68 -2.00 3.35 1.93
N ASN A 69 -0.81 3.83 1.59
CA ASN A 69 -0.59 4.91 0.64
C ASN A 69 -0.04 4.31 -0.66
N LEU A 70 -0.78 4.43 -1.77
CA LEU A 70 -0.34 3.94 -3.06
C LEU A 70 0.85 4.75 -3.55
N THR A 71 1.74 4.10 -4.26
CA THR A 71 3.01 4.68 -4.68
C THR A 71 3.07 4.89 -6.17
N THR A 72 3.79 5.92 -6.57
CA THR A 72 3.97 6.36 -7.95
C THR A 72 5.45 6.34 -8.34
N LYS A 73 5.73 6.58 -9.61
CA LYS A 73 7.09 6.78 -10.11
C LYS A 73 7.86 7.84 -9.30
N ASP A 74 7.23 8.95 -8.99
CA ASP A 74 7.84 10.05 -8.25
C ASP A 74 8.15 9.66 -6.79
N LEU A 75 7.35 8.76 -6.22
CA LEU A 75 7.53 8.22 -4.87
C LEU A 75 8.46 7.01 -4.81
N ALA A 76 8.98 6.51 -5.94
CA ALA A 76 9.75 5.25 -5.99
C ALA A 76 10.98 5.27 -5.06
N ARG A 77 11.71 6.40 -5.00
CA ARG A 77 12.87 6.55 -4.09
C ARG A 77 12.46 6.49 -2.63
N ALA A 78 11.40 7.18 -2.24
CA ALA A 78 10.89 7.16 -0.87
C ALA A 78 10.34 5.77 -0.51
N THR A 79 9.69 5.11 -1.47
CA THR A 79 9.19 3.73 -1.32
C THR A 79 10.34 2.77 -0.99
N ASP A 80 11.42 2.79 -1.75
CA ASP A 80 12.58 1.94 -1.49
C ASP A 80 13.22 2.27 -0.14
N TRP A 81 13.53 3.54 0.09
CA TRP A 81 14.21 4.00 1.30
C TRP A 81 13.44 3.65 2.59
N CYS A 82 12.13 3.86 2.61
CA CYS A 82 11.26 3.52 3.74
C CYS A 82 11.18 2.01 4.02
N GLY A 83 11.44 1.17 3.01
CA GLY A 83 11.51 -0.28 3.14
C GLY A 83 12.83 -0.78 3.73
N VAL A 84 13.94 -0.07 3.48
CA VAL A 84 15.30 -0.46 3.86
C VAL A 84 15.70 0.11 5.24
N ARG A 85 15.35 1.36 5.53
CA ARG A 85 15.73 2.05 6.77
C ARG A 85 14.73 1.79 7.89
N SER A 86 15.22 1.76 9.14
CA SER A 86 14.38 1.57 10.33
C SER A 86 13.87 2.89 10.89
N GLY A 87 12.59 2.93 11.29
CA GLY A 87 12.02 4.07 12.03
C GLY A 87 12.55 4.21 13.47
N LYS A 88 13.37 3.25 13.95
CA LYS A 88 14.11 3.41 15.21
C LYS A 88 15.21 4.45 15.11
N ASP A 89 15.77 4.59 13.89
CA ASP A 89 16.97 5.38 13.65
C ASP A 89 16.68 6.67 12.86
N TYR A 90 15.50 6.75 12.21
CA TYR A 90 15.18 7.82 11.27
C TYR A 90 13.72 8.27 11.35
N HIS A 91 13.48 9.58 11.30
CA HIS A 91 12.16 10.20 11.12
C HIS A 91 11.81 10.20 9.61
N LYS A 92 11.15 9.15 9.16
CA LYS A 92 11.03 8.84 7.72
C LYS A 92 10.25 9.87 6.91
N PHE A 93 9.28 10.55 7.50
CA PHE A 93 8.58 11.65 6.84
C PHE A 93 9.54 12.79 6.52
N GLU A 94 10.36 13.20 7.49
CA GLU A 94 11.34 14.28 7.33
C GLU A 94 12.44 13.91 6.35
N GLU A 95 13.06 12.72 6.53
CA GLU A 95 14.15 12.23 5.70
C GLU A 95 13.80 12.13 4.20
N MET A 96 12.55 11.78 3.91
CA MET A 96 12.08 11.66 2.53
C MET A 96 11.30 12.87 2.03
N GLY A 97 11.17 13.93 2.83
CA GLY A 97 10.43 15.13 2.49
C GLY A 97 8.94 14.84 2.22
N LEU A 98 8.38 13.87 2.96
CA LEU A 98 6.97 13.51 2.85
C LEU A 98 6.15 14.27 3.89
N THR A 99 4.93 14.64 3.52
CA THR A 99 4.02 15.41 4.36
C THR A 99 3.01 14.50 5.04
N PRO A 100 3.01 14.40 6.39
CA PRO A 100 1.98 13.66 7.10
C PRO A 100 0.66 14.43 7.06
N GLY A 101 -0.35 13.86 6.42
CA GLY A 101 -1.67 14.41 6.32
C GLY A 101 -2.65 13.79 7.31
N LYS A 102 -3.73 14.52 7.61
CA LYS A 102 -4.77 14.08 8.53
C LYS A 102 -5.76 13.13 7.85
N CYS A 103 -5.95 11.97 8.45
CA CYS A 103 -7.00 11.02 8.12
C CYS A 103 -8.39 11.48 8.64
N SER A 104 -9.45 10.90 8.10
CA SER A 104 -10.82 11.20 8.52
C SER A 104 -11.32 10.28 9.65
N VAL A 105 -10.84 9.03 9.68
CA VAL A 105 -11.39 7.98 10.56
C VAL A 105 -10.34 7.37 11.48
N VAL A 106 -9.07 7.27 11.03
CA VAL A 106 -7.98 6.70 11.81
C VAL A 106 -7.03 7.79 12.31
N SER A 107 -6.27 7.48 13.38
CA SER A 107 -5.27 8.39 13.95
C SER A 107 -3.95 8.37 13.19
N ALA A 108 -3.66 7.28 12.49
CA ALA A 108 -2.46 7.17 11.67
C ALA A 108 -2.45 8.22 10.54
N PRO A 109 -1.29 8.82 10.23
CA PRO A 109 -1.20 9.85 9.19
C PRO A 109 -1.31 9.23 7.80
N LEU A 110 -1.88 9.93 6.84
CA LEU A 110 -1.68 9.63 5.43
C LEU A 110 -0.40 10.31 4.90
N ILE A 111 0.02 9.97 3.69
CA ILE A 111 1.10 10.65 2.96
C ILE A 111 0.45 11.52 1.89
N GLU A 112 0.56 12.85 2.03
CA GLU A 112 -0.12 13.82 1.13
C GLU A 112 0.30 13.68 -0.34
N GLU A 113 1.53 13.23 -0.60
CA GLU A 113 2.07 13.02 -1.96
C GLU A 113 1.52 11.74 -2.62
N SER A 114 0.82 10.88 -1.87
CA SER A 114 0.20 9.66 -2.42
C SER A 114 -1.08 9.99 -3.20
N PRO A 115 -1.30 9.39 -4.38
CA PRO A 115 -2.51 9.62 -5.17
C PRO A 115 -3.77 9.02 -4.55
N LEU A 116 -3.60 8.03 -3.66
CA LEU A 116 -4.70 7.33 -2.99
C LEU A 116 -4.23 6.78 -1.64
N CYS A 117 -4.95 7.13 -0.59
CA CYS A 117 -4.69 6.70 0.78
C CYS A 117 -5.89 5.91 1.30
N ILE A 118 -5.66 4.71 1.83
CA ILE A 118 -6.68 3.77 2.30
C ILE A 118 -6.55 3.68 3.81
N GLU A 119 -7.52 4.21 4.54
CA GLU A 119 -7.58 4.17 6.00
C GLU A 119 -8.09 2.81 6.46
N CYS A 120 -7.32 2.14 7.30
CA CYS A 120 -7.53 0.75 7.68
C CYS A 120 -7.62 0.59 9.20
N ARG A 121 -8.58 -0.20 9.66
CA ARG A 121 -8.70 -0.64 11.05
C ARG A 121 -8.48 -2.15 11.13
N VAL A 122 -7.49 -2.56 11.92
CA VAL A 122 -7.14 -3.97 12.07
C VAL A 122 -8.29 -4.72 12.75
N LYS A 123 -8.70 -5.82 12.16
CA LYS A 123 -9.74 -6.70 12.67
C LYS A 123 -9.17 -7.96 13.30
N GLU A 124 -8.11 -8.50 12.69
CA GLU A 124 -7.49 -9.75 13.11
C GLU A 124 -6.00 -9.74 12.78
N ILE A 125 -5.19 -10.40 13.60
CA ILE A 125 -3.78 -10.62 13.36
C ILE A 125 -3.53 -12.13 13.35
N VAL A 126 -3.04 -12.64 12.21
CA VAL A 126 -2.78 -14.07 12.01
C VAL A 126 -1.27 -14.31 11.92
N SER A 127 -0.73 -15.10 12.84
CA SER A 127 0.69 -15.48 12.81
C SER A 127 0.95 -16.57 11.79
N LEU A 128 1.87 -16.31 10.84
CA LEU A 128 2.19 -17.19 9.71
C LEU A 128 3.65 -17.68 9.71
N GLY A 129 4.38 -17.49 10.79
CA GLY A 129 5.80 -17.81 10.90
C GLY A 129 6.68 -16.56 10.82
N SER A 130 7.35 -16.28 9.70
CA SER A 130 8.22 -15.09 9.55
C SER A 130 7.47 -13.75 9.48
N HIS A 131 6.17 -13.77 9.21
CA HIS A 131 5.30 -12.61 9.12
C HIS A 131 4.00 -12.87 9.87
N ASP A 132 3.45 -11.83 10.46
CA ASP A 132 2.06 -11.80 10.88
C ASP A 132 1.24 -11.01 9.85
N MET A 133 0.08 -11.55 9.51
CA MET A 133 -0.87 -10.92 8.59
C MET A 133 -1.90 -10.12 9.38
N PHE A 134 -1.93 -8.82 9.16
CA PHE A 134 -2.91 -7.88 9.70
C PHE A 134 -4.06 -7.79 8.72
N ILE A 135 -5.18 -8.44 9.02
CA ILE A 135 -6.43 -8.33 8.28
C ILE A 135 -7.17 -7.10 8.78
N ALA A 136 -7.58 -6.24 7.87
CA ALA A 136 -8.18 -4.96 8.23
C ALA A 136 -9.42 -4.63 7.40
N ASP A 137 -10.39 -3.97 8.04
CA ASP A 137 -11.50 -3.31 7.38
C ASP A 137 -10.99 -2.01 6.74
N VAL A 138 -11.39 -1.74 5.49
CA VAL A 138 -11.19 -0.45 4.84
C VAL A 138 -12.29 0.48 5.33
N VAL A 139 -11.92 1.45 6.17
CA VAL A 139 -12.89 2.34 6.84
C VAL A 139 -13.07 3.69 6.15
N ASN A 140 -12.11 4.08 5.31
CA ASN A 140 -12.20 5.26 4.44
C ASN A 140 -11.15 5.20 3.32
N VAL A 141 -11.39 5.94 2.25
CA VAL A 141 -10.44 6.13 1.15
C VAL A 141 -10.39 7.60 0.78
N LYS A 142 -9.17 8.15 0.72
CA LYS A 142 -8.92 9.51 0.22
C LYS A 142 -8.17 9.43 -1.10
N ALA A 143 -8.70 10.09 -2.12
CA ALA A 143 -8.07 10.24 -3.42
C ALA A 143 -7.68 11.69 -3.65
N ASP A 144 -6.50 11.91 -4.26
CA ASP A 144 -6.10 13.23 -4.71
C ASP A 144 -7.05 13.71 -5.83
N ASN A 145 -7.56 14.91 -5.70
CA ASN A 145 -8.52 15.50 -6.64
C ASN A 145 -8.02 15.53 -8.09
N LYS A 146 -6.70 15.67 -8.30
CA LYS A 146 -6.09 15.63 -9.65
C LYS A 146 -6.25 14.28 -10.34
N ASN A 147 -6.48 13.21 -9.57
CA ASN A 147 -6.71 11.87 -10.08
C ASN A 147 -8.20 11.49 -10.16
N LEU A 148 -9.10 12.44 -9.93
CA LEU A 148 -10.53 12.27 -10.09
C LEU A 148 -11.02 13.00 -11.34
N ASN A 149 -11.77 12.28 -12.19
CA ASN A 149 -12.48 12.93 -13.28
C ASN A 149 -13.60 13.81 -12.70
N THR A 150 -13.55 15.10 -12.94
CA THR A 150 -14.45 16.11 -12.34
C THR A 150 -15.91 15.97 -12.78
N GLU A 151 -16.16 15.41 -13.98
CA GLU A 151 -17.51 15.23 -14.53
C GLU A 151 -18.17 13.94 -14.03
N THR A 152 -17.38 12.86 -13.95
CA THR A 152 -17.91 11.51 -13.64
C THR A 152 -17.61 11.03 -12.22
N GLY A 153 -16.72 11.72 -11.49
CA GLY A 153 -16.20 11.30 -10.19
C GLY A 153 -15.33 10.01 -10.24
N LYS A 154 -14.95 9.57 -11.45
CA LYS A 154 -14.19 8.34 -11.64
C LYS A 154 -12.72 8.54 -11.26
N LEU A 155 -12.18 7.61 -10.48
CA LEU A 155 -10.75 7.56 -10.17
C LEU A 155 -9.94 7.16 -11.41
N MET A 156 -8.96 8.01 -11.74
CA MET A 156 -8.05 7.89 -12.90
C MET A 156 -6.65 7.45 -12.44
N LEU A 157 -6.57 6.42 -11.60
CA LEU A 157 -5.34 6.02 -10.91
C LEU A 157 -4.17 5.70 -11.87
N ALA A 158 -4.46 5.21 -13.08
CA ALA A 158 -3.42 4.93 -14.08
C ALA A 158 -2.62 6.20 -14.49
N GLU A 159 -3.25 7.38 -14.43
CA GLU A 159 -2.61 8.66 -14.78
C GLU A 159 -1.63 9.15 -13.70
N ALA A 160 -1.72 8.59 -12.50
CA ALA A 160 -0.78 8.84 -11.42
C ALA A 160 0.55 8.08 -11.57
N ASN A 161 0.73 7.30 -12.63
CA ASN A 161 1.92 6.46 -12.88
C ASN A 161 2.27 5.54 -11.68
N PRO A 162 1.35 4.66 -11.25
CA PRO A 162 1.61 3.75 -10.14
C PRO A 162 2.72 2.77 -10.48
N ILE A 163 3.47 2.32 -9.45
CA ILE A 163 4.56 1.36 -9.60
C ILE A 163 4.18 -0.01 -9.04
N VAL A 164 4.86 -1.03 -9.54
CA VAL A 164 4.76 -2.41 -9.06
C VAL A 164 6.14 -2.94 -8.70
N TYR A 165 6.17 -3.94 -7.83
CA TYR A 165 7.38 -4.64 -7.41
C TYR A 165 7.48 -6.02 -8.08
N LEU A 166 8.64 -6.31 -8.66
CA LEU A 166 8.95 -7.58 -9.31
C LEU A 166 10.42 -7.96 -9.04
N HIS A 167 10.64 -9.06 -8.33
CA HIS A 167 11.98 -9.64 -8.12
C HIS A 167 13.08 -8.66 -7.68
N GLY A 168 12.78 -7.78 -6.72
CA GLY A 168 13.76 -6.81 -6.20
C GLY A 168 13.87 -5.52 -7.00
N GLY A 169 13.01 -5.31 -8.01
CA GLY A 169 12.94 -4.08 -8.80
C GLY A 169 11.56 -3.43 -8.74
N TYR A 170 11.52 -2.12 -8.99
CA TYR A 170 10.30 -1.34 -9.16
C TYR A 170 10.09 -1.05 -10.64
N TYR A 171 8.86 -1.19 -11.11
CA TYR A 171 8.50 -1.03 -12.52
C TYR A 171 7.26 -0.16 -12.66
N GLU A 172 7.20 0.60 -13.75
CA GLU A 172 5.98 1.29 -14.16
C GLU A 172 5.00 0.30 -14.80
N LEU A 173 3.71 0.65 -14.83
CA LEU A 173 2.73 -0.10 -15.62
C LEU A 173 2.96 0.16 -17.10
N GLY A 174 2.82 -0.89 -17.91
CA GLY A 174 2.81 -0.76 -19.37
C GLY A 174 1.48 -0.21 -19.90
N GLU A 175 1.33 -0.25 -21.23
CA GLU A 175 0.11 0.16 -21.91
C GLU A 175 -1.09 -0.70 -21.52
N LYS A 176 -2.27 -0.09 -21.51
CA LYS A 176 -3.52 -0.80 -21.27
C LYS A 176 -3.83 -1.75 -22.44
N ILE A 177 -3.88 -3.04 -22.15
CA ILE A 177 -4.15 -4.08 -23.15
C ILE A 177 -5.64 -4.39 -23.37
N GLY A 178 -6.52 -3.95 -22.48
CA GLY A 178 -7.97 -4.20 -22.56
C GLY A 178 -8.73 -3.65 -21.37
N LYS A 179 -10.06 -3.74 -21.40
CA LYS A 179 -10.94 -3.45 -20.27
C LYS A 179 -11.57 -4.74 -19.74
N PHE A 180 -12.00 -4.74 -18.48
CA PHE A 180 -12.70 -5.88 -17.91
C PHE A 180 -13.91 -6.28 -18.79
N GLY A 181 -14.01 -7.55 -19.15
CA GLY A 181 -15.09 -8.07 -20.00
C GLY A 181 -14.89 -7.93 -21.51
N TRP A 182 -13.80 -7.30 -21.97
CA TRP A 182 -13.55 -7.12 -23.42
C TRP A 182 -13.45 -8.42 -24.23
N SER A 183 -13.02 -9.52 -23.58
CA SER A 183 -12.88 -10.83 -24.25
C SER A 183 -14.20 -11.48 -24.66
N VAL A 184 -15.32 -11.07 -24.05
CA VAL A 184 -16.67 -11.61 -24.32
C VAL A 184 -17.59 -10.56 -24.98
N GLU A 185 -17.06 -9.42 -25.38
CA GLU A 185 -17.82 -8.43 -26.15
C GLU A 185 -18.17 -8.99 -27.53
N LYS A 186 -19.46 -8.92 -27.87
CA LYS A 186 -19.91 -9.29 -29.25
C LYS A 186 -19.23 -8.34 -30.24
N LYS A 187 -18.50 -8.89 -31.20
CA LYS A 187 -18.04 -8.10 -32.35
C LYS A 187 -19.30 -7.52 -33.05
N LYS A 188 -19.39 -6.21 -33.11
CA LYS A 188 -20.39 -5.52 -33.92
C LYS A 188 -20.10 -5.71 -35.38
#